data_8773024927e82a1511f27bd55ee593dd
#
_entry.id   8773024927e82a1511f27bd55ee593dd
#
_cell.length_a   1.000
_cell.length_b   1.000
_cell.length_c   1.000
_cell.angle_alpha   90.00
_cell.angle_beta   90.00
_cell.angle_gamma   90.00
#
_symmetry.space_group_name_H-M   'P 1'
#
loop_
_entity.id
_entity.type
_entity.pdbx_description
1 polymer ?
#
loop_
_entity_poly.entity_id
_entity_poly.type
_entity_poly.pdbx_seq_one_letter_code
_entity_poly.pdbx_strand_id
1 'polypeptide(L)'
;MFHRLNIISSVVSSTLRSWHGSAGSKSVKQPPQPPILFDNENSPECRLVREALTELNLDVLIYPCPEGADRFAAQLQQYGGSNTSVPFLVDPNSHVKLEGAEAINAHLFQQYKQSSIPKHIDTNTLNLFTSRLASIVRLRGAIRAKPSREPQKPLILYSFESSPYSRPVRERLCELQLPYHLINLGKQQFADMGPASFRFHLGEYHPVPNTKRAKLLAEKGRVQVPFLIDPNQSIELLESKDILDYLNKIYAM
;
A
#
# COMPACT_ATOMS: atom_id res chain seq x y z
N MET A 1 -7.41 -22.24 8.83
CA MET A 1 -8.55 -22.09 7.89
C MET A 1 -8.76 -20.62 7.53
N PHE A 2 -8.97 -19.70 8.46
CA PHE A 2 -9.25 -18.27 8.20
C PHE A 2 -8.19 -17.55 7.36
N HIS A 3 -6.89 -17.80 7.59
CA HIS A 3 -5.83 -17.15 6.81
C HIS A 3 -5.91 -17.49 5.31
N ARG A 4 -6.16 -18.76 4.96
CA ARG A 4 -6.32 -19.19 3.55
C ARG A 4 -7.52 -18.52 2.88
N LEU A 5 -8.66 -18.39 3.58
CA LEU A 5 -9.84 -17.70 3.06
C LEU A 5 -9.56 -16.22 2.81
N ASN A 6 -8.78 -15.57 3.68
CA ASN A 6 -8.33 -14.21 3.48
C ASN A 6 -7.46 -14.04 2.23
N ILE A 7 -6.55 -14.98 1.96
CA ILE A 7 -5.74 -14.96 0.73
C ILE A 7 -6.63 -15.16 -0.50
N ILE A 8 -7.55 -16.14 -0.49
CA ILE A 8 -8.46 -16.40 -1.62
C ILE A 8 -9.31 -15.17 -1.94
N SER A 9 -9.97 -14.56 -0.96
CA SER A 9 -10.78 -13.36 -1.19
C SER A 9 -9.92 -12.16 -1.64
N SER A 10 -8.65 -12.08 -1.22
CA SER A 10 -7.70 -11.09 -1.70
C SER A 10 -7.31 -11.32 -3.17
N VAL A 11 -7.13 -12.58 -3.59
CA VAL A 11 -6.93 -12.93 -5.01
C VAL A 11 -8.14 -12.50 -5.85
N VAL A 12 -9.35 -12.83 -5.41
CA VAL A 12 -10.59 -12.42 -6.10
C VAL A 12 -10.67 -10.89 -6.22
N SER A 13 -10.39 -10.16 -5.13
CA SER A 13 -10.36 -8.70 -5.14
C SER A 13 -9.36 -8.13 -6.16
N SER A 14 -8.16 -8.71 -6.26
CA SER A 14 -7.14 -8.27 -7.23
C SER A 14 -7.54 -8.64 -8.66
N THR A 15 -8.21 -9.77 -8.87
CA THR A 15 -8.72 -10.20 -10.19
C THR A 15 -9.84 -9.28 -10.68
N LEU A 16 -10.77 -8.87 -9.81
CA LEU A 16 -11.82 -7.90 -10.13
C LEU A 16 -11.25 -6.54 -10.58
N ARG A 17 -10.05 -6.20 -10.13
CA ARG A 17 -9.30 -5.03 -10.57
C ARG A 17 -8.29 -5.32 -11.68
N SER A 18 -8.39 -6.46 -12.37
CA SER A 18 -7.44 -6.86 -13.44
C SER A 18 -5.97 -6.75 -13.01
N TRP A 19 -5.68 -6.99 -11.73
CA TRP A 19 -4.35 -6.87 -11.13
C TRP A 19 -3.69 -5.48 -11.27
N HIS A 20 -4.48 -4.40 -11.43
CA HIS A 20 -3.96 -3.04 -11.35
C HIS A 20 -3.24 -2.84 -10.01
N GLY A 21 -2.15 -2.04 -10.03
CA GLY A 21 -1.27 -1.94 -8.87
C GLY A 21 -0.34 -3.15 -8.69
N SER A 22 -0.05 -3.91 -9.76
CA SER A 22 1.02 -4.92 -9.79
C SER A 22 2.30 -4.41 -10.42
N ALA A 23 2.17 -3.76 -11.59
CA ALA A 23 3.30 -3.24 -12.34
C ALA A 23 3.84 -1.93 -11.74
N GLY A 24 5.14 -1.73 -11.84
CA GLY A 24 5.80 -0.51 -11.39
C GLY A 24 6.74 0.07 -12.44
N SER A 25 6.80 1.41 -12.51
CA SER A 25 7.69 2.15 -13.39
C SER A 25 9.16 1.92 -13.04
N LYS A 26 10.03 1.89 -14.05
CA LYS A 26 11.49 1.83 -13.90
C LYS A 26 12.14 3.21 -13.82
N SER A 27 11.45 4.25 -14.30
CA SER A 27 12.03 5.57 -14.56
C SER A 27 11.74 6.62 -13.50
N VAL A 28 10.82 6.34 -12.57
CA VAL A 28 10.44 7.32 -11.55
C VAL A 28 11.47 7.33 -10.43
N LYS A 29 12.02 8.51 -10.13
CA LYS A 29 12.94 8.70 -9.01
C LYS A 29 12.15 8.91 -7.72
N GLN A 30 12.64 8.33 -6.63
CA GLN A 30 12.09 8.60 -5.31
C GLN A 30 12.31 10.07 -4.92
N PRO A 31 11.28 10.75 -4.38
CA PRO A 31 11.45 12.10 -3.85
C PRO A 31 12.37 12.09 -2.61
N PRO A 32 13.00 13.24 -2.28
CA PRO A 32 13.83 13.36 -1.08
C PRO A 32 13.10 13.04 0.22
N GLN A 33 11.80 13.38 0.28
CA GLN A 33 10.93 13.07 1.41
C GLN A 33 9.73 12.26 0.90
N PRO A 34 9.36 11.15 1.56
CA PRO A 34 8.16 10.42 1.16
C PRO A 34 6.92 11.29 1.37
N PRO A 35 6.00 11.36 0.41
CA PRO A 35 4.68 11.96 0.63
C PRO A 35 3.96 11.27 1.80
N ILE A 36 3.01 11.96 2.41
CA ILE A 36 2.15 11.42 3.46
C ILE A 36 0.76 11.19 2.87
N LEU A 37 0.23 9.98 3.03
CA LEU A 37 -1.13 9.65 2.62
C LEU A 37 -1.97 9.26 3.84
N PHE A 38 -3.01 10.02 4.12
CA PHE A 38 -4.10 9.61 5.00
C PHE A 38 -5.01 8.67 4.21
N ASP A 39 -5.08 7.43 4.64
CA ASP A 39 -5.60 6.31 3.84
C ASP A 39 -6.59 5.45 4.62
N ASN A 40 -7.59 4.94 3.92
CA ASN A 40 -8.44 3.86 4.40
C ASN A 40 -8.33 2.67 3.44
N GLU A 41 -7.76 1.55 3.91
CA GLU A 41 -7.51 0.38 3.07
C GLU A 41 -8.80 -0.16 2.42
N ASN A 42 -9.97 0.02 3.05
CA ASN A 42 -11.25 -0.42 2.51
C ASN A 42 -11.87 0.57 1.52
N SER A 43 -11.41 1.83 1.47
CA SER A 43 -11.96 2.85 0.57
C SER A 43 -11.61 2.56 -0.90
N PRO A 44 -12.61 2.56 -1.80
CA PRO A 44 -12.37 2.43 -3.24
C PRO A 44 -11.51 3.52 -3.84
N GLU A 45 -11.65 4.76 -3.38
CA GLU A 45 -10.86 5.90 -3.85
C GLU A 45 -9.42 5.84 -3.35
N CYS A 46 -9.21 5.50 -2.07
CA CYS A 46 -7.88 5.28 -1.52
C CYS A 46 -7.13 4.17 -2.28
N ARG A 47 -7.83 3.12 -2.72
CA ARG A 47 -7.26 2.06 -3.55
C ARG A 47 -6.70 2.60 -4.87
N LEU A 48 -7.42 3.48 -5.57
CA LEU A 48 -6.93 4.07 -6.82
C LEU A 48 -5.64 4.88 -6.61
N VAL A 49 -5.52 5.56 -5.47
CA VAL A 49 -4.27 6.25 -5.11
C VAL A 49 -3.15 5.25 -4.83
N ARG A 50 -3.40 4.16 -4.12
CA ARG A 50 -2.38 3.13 -3.87
C ARG A 50 -1.98 2.38 -5.16
N GLU A 51 -2.91 2.17 -6.11
CA GLU A 51 -2.60 1.64 -7.45
C GLU A 51 -1.66 2.60 -8.20
N ALA A 52 -1.92 3.92 -8.15
CA ALA A 52 -1.05 4.95 -8.75
C ALA A 52 0.34 4.96 -8.10
N LEU A 53 0.42 4.96 -6.78
CA LEU A 53 1.69 4.90 -6.04
C LEU A 53 2.50 3.63 -6.38
N THR A 54 1.83 2.48 -6.54
CA THR A 54 2.50 1.24 -6.97
C THR A 54 2.98 1.34 -8.42
N GLU A 55 2.16 1.87 -9.35
CA GLU A 55 2.58 2.04 -10.75
C GLU A 55 3.76 3.00 -10.89
N LEU A 56 3.80 4.04 -10.10
CA LEU A 56 4.93 4.97 -10.03
C LEU A 56 6.11 4.40 -9.22
N ASN A 57 5.94 3.29 -8.53
CA ASN A 57 6.90 2.76 -7.54
C ASN A 57 7.31 3.80 -6.48
N LEU A 58 6.42 4.72 -6.12
CA LEU A 58 6.69 5.76 -5.12
C LEU A 58 6.48 5.21 -3.72
N ASP A 59 7.43 5.49 -2.84
CA ASP A 59 7.30 5.20 -1.42
C ASP A 59 6.49 6.31 -0.74
N VAL A 60 5.73 5.96 0.28
CA VAL A 60 4.79 6.86 0.95
C VAL A 60 4.69 6.51 2.43
N LEU A 61 4.53 7.53 3.28
CA LEU A 61 4.15 7.34 4.68
C LEU A 61 2.61 7.26 4.77
N ILE A 62 2.09 6.12 5.18
CA ILE A 62 0.65 5.88 5.35
C ILE A 62 0.24 6.21 6.77
N TYR A 63 -0.78 7.07 6.90
CA TYR A 63 -1.52 7.32 8.13
C TYR A 63 -2.91 6.69 8.00
N PRO A 64 -3.16 5.53 8.63
CA PRO A 64 -4.41 4.82 8.49
C PRO A 64 -5.58 5.53 9.17
N CYS A 65 -6.67 5.73 8.42
CA CYS A 65 -7.91 6.39 8.87
C CYS A 65 -9.14 5.51 8.57
N PRO A 66 -9.32 4.34 9.21
CA PRO A 66 -10.55 3.56 9.10
C PRO A 66 -11.72 4.26 9.78
N GLU A 67 -12.95 3.76 9.63
CA GLU A 67 -14.11 4.30 10.32
C GLU A 67 -13.92 4.30 11.85
N GLY A 68 -14.23 5.42 12.49
CA GLY A 68 -14.05 5.62 13.93
C GLY A 68 -12.59 5.79 14.36
N ALA A 69 -11.67 6.05 13.42
CA ALA A 69 -10.29 6.38 13.72
C ALA A 69 -10.18 7.76 14.37
N ASP A 70 -9.34 7.85 15.38
CA ASP A 70 -9.06 9.09 16.13
C ASP A 70 -7.59 9.50 16.12
N ARG A 71 -6.68 8.53 15.98
CA ARG A 71 -5.22 8.75 16.11
C ARG A 71 -4.69 9.84 15.20
N PHE A 72 -5.11 9.88 13.93
CA PHE A 72 -4.65 10.85 12.94
C PHE A 72 -5.68 11.92 12.59
N ALA A 73 -6.85 11.93 13.25
CA ALA A 73 -7.94 12.86 12.96
C ALA A 73 -7.54 14.32 13.14
N ALA A 74 -6.88 14.65 14.24
CA ALA A 74 -6.41 16.02 14.51
C ALA A 74 -5.37 16.48 13.47
N GLN A 75 -4.45 15.61 13.08
CA GLN A 75 -3.43 15.92 12.09
C GLN A 75 -4.03 16.09 10.68
N LEU A 76 -5.00 15.26 10.31
CA LEU A 76 -5.74 15.38 9.05
C LEU A 76 -6.49 16.72 8.99
N GLN A 77 -7.18 17.09 10.08
CA GLN A 77 -7.87 18.38 10.19
C GLN A 77 -6.92 19.58 10.14
N GLN A 78 -5.75 19.46 10.73
CA GLN A 78 -4.71 20.52 10.66
C GLN A 78 -4.22 20.76 9.23
N TYR A 79 -4.16 19.72 8.40
CA TYR A 79 -3.72 19.85 7.02
C TYR A 79 -4.83 20.30 6.07
N GLY A 80 -6.04 19.79 6.20
CA GLY A 80 -7.12 19.94 5.23
C GLY A 80 -8.36 20.69 5.73
N GLY A 81 -8.49 20.90 7.04
CA GLY A 81 -9.68 21.52 7.65
C GLY A 81 -10.66 20.51 8.27
N SER A 82 -11.70 21.01 8.90
CA SER A 82 -12.61 20.21 9.75
C SER A 82 -13.43 19.14 9.00
N ASN A 83 -13.63 19.31 7.69
CA ASN A 83 -14.48 18.41 6.89
C ASN A 83 -13.65 17.55 5.90
N THR A 84 -12.34 17.48 6.10
CA THR A 84 -11.44 16.73 5.20
C THR A 84 -11.68 15.23 5.29
N SER A 85 -11.81 14.60 4.14
CA SER A 85 -11.98 13.16 3.99
C SER A 85 -10.72 12.48 3.41
N VAL A 86 -10.70 11.15 3.42
CA VAL A 86 -9.64 10.36 2.80
C VAL A 86 -10.08 9.80 1.44
N PRO A 87 -9.18 9.68 0.45
CA PRO A 87 -7.72 9.88 0.53
C PRO A 87 -7.32 11.35 0.59
N PHE A 88 -6.33 11.66 1.46
CA PHE A 88 -5.73 12.99 1.53
C PHE A 88 -4.21 12.89 1.48
N LEU A 89 -3.58 13.62 0.55
CA LEU A 89 -2.14 13.62 0.32
C LEU A 89 -1.51 14.92 0.82
N VAL A 90 -0.39 14.79 1.53
CA VAL A 90 0.54 15.88 1.78
C VAL A 90 1.85 15.55 1.08
N ASP A 91 2.23 16.34 0.08
CA ASP A 91 3.51 16.20 -0.60
C ASP A 91 4.47 17.31 -0.18
N PRO A 92 5.46 17.02 0.68
CA PRO A 92 6.41 18.03 1.16
C PRO A 92 7.35 18.52 0.05
N ASN A 93 7.52 17.76 -1.04
CA ASN A 93 8.47 18.12 -2.10
C ASN A 93 7.93 19.20 -3.04
N SER A 94 6.61 19.30 -3.14
CA SER A 94 5.89 20.31 -3.94
C SER A 94 5.07 21.29 -3.09
N HIS A 95 5.08 21.11 -1.76
CA HIS A 95 4.27 21.87 -0.81
C HIS A 95 2.75 21.82 -1.08
N VAL A 96 2.28 20.69 -1.61
CA VAL A 96 0.89 20.50 -2.01
C VAL A 96 0.14 19.67 -0.97
N LYS A 97 -1.14 20.00 -0.76
CA LYS A 97 -2.10 19.27 0.05
C LYS A 97 -3.35 19.04 -0.79
N LEU A 98 -3.73 17.79 -0.99
CA LEU A 98 -4.79 17.41 -1.93
C LEU A 98 -5.74 16.40 -1.31
N GLU A 99 -7.03 16.62 -1.54
CA GLU A 99 -8.11 15.71 -1.19
C GLU A 99 -8.68 15.04 -2.44
N GLY A 100 -9.05 13.76 -2.32
CA GLY A 100 -9.69 12.98 -3.37
C GLY A 100 -8.73 12.35 -4.37
N ALA A 101 -9.12 11.17 -4.85
CA ALA A 101 -8.25 10.34 -5.69
C ALA A 101 -7.88 10.99 -7.02
N GLU A 102 -8.79 11.75 -7.64
CA GLU A 102 -8.55 12.40 -8.94
C GLU A 102 -7.42 13.43 -8.84
N ALA A 103 -7.54 14.38 -7.91
CA ALA A 103 -6.56 15.43 -7.73
C ALA A 103 -5.20 14.85 -7.31
N ILE A 104 -5.20 13.85 -6.41
CA ILE A 104 -3.99 13.18 -5.96
C ILE A 104 -3.30 12.46 -7.11
N ASN A 105 -4.02 11.66 -7.90
CA ASN A 105 -3.43 10.91 -9.00
C ASN A 105 -2.92 11.82 -10.11
N ALA A 106 -3.65 12.91 -10.43
CA ALA A 106 -3.19 13.93 -11.38
C ALA A 106 -1.85 14.52 -10.94
N HIS A 107 -1.75 14.92 -9.67
CA HIS A 107 -0.52 15.46 -9.10
C HIS A 107 0.62 14.44 -9.15
N LEU A 108 0.40 13.21 -8.68
CA LEU A 108 1.44 12.18 -8.64
C LEU A 108 2.02 11.88 -10.03
N PHE A 109 1.16 11.70 -11.05
CA PHE A 109 1.62 11.45 -12.42
C PHE A 109 2.29 12.65 -13.04
N GLN A 110 1.76 13.87 -12.85
CA GLN A 110 2.36 15.09 -13.39
C GLN A 110 3.72 15.38 -12.72
N GLN A 111 3.79 15.33 -11.39
CA GLN A 111 4.97 15.69 -10.61
C GLN A 111 6.11 14.68 -10.78
N TYR A 112 5.82 13.38 -10.75
CA TYR A 112 6.84 12.34 -10.67
C TYR A 112 7.12 11.62 -11.98
N LYS A 113 6.20 11.67 -12.94
CA LYS A 113 6.35 11.00 -14.24
C LYS A 113 6.19 11.93 -15.45
N GLN A 114 5.76 13.18 -15.23
CA GLN A 114 5.47 14.15 -16.30
C GLN A 114 4.51 13.60 -17.36
N SER A 115 3.47 12.91 -16.92
CA SER A 115 2.48 12.26 -17.78
C SER A 115 1.06 12.46 -17.24
N SER A 116 0.06 12.23 -18.10
CA SER A 116 -1.34 12.14 -17.68
C SER A 116 -1.62 10.84 -16.90
N ILE A 117 -2.73 10.83 -16.16
CA ILE A 117 -3.22 9.64 -15.45
C ILE A 117 -3.55 8.54 -16.48
N PRO A 118 -3.07 7.30 -16.30
CA PRO A 118 -3.49 6.17 -17.11
C PRO A 118 -4.99 5.87 -16.95
N LYS A 119 -5.67 5.51 -18.04
CA LYS A 119 -7.13 5.25 -18.05
C LYS A 119 -7.60 4.22 -17.02
N HIS A 120 -6.75 3.26 -16.64
CA HIS A 120 -7.08 2.20 -15.69
C HIS A 120 -6.98 2.63 -14.21
N ILE A 121 -6.41 3.81 -13.95
CA ILE A 121 -6.30 4.42 -12.60
C ILE A 121 -7.18 5.67 -12.47
N ASP A 122 -7.66 6.20 -13.60
CA ASP A 122 -8.55 7.34 -13.63
C ASP A 122 -9.81 7.10 -12.78
N THR A 123 -10.34 8.14 -12.14
CA THR A 123 -11.53 8.10 -11.25
C THR A 123 -12.85 8.02 -12.02
N ASN A 124 -12.84 7.38 -13.20
CA ASN A 124 -14.06 7.16 -13.96
C ASN A 124 -15.00 6.14 -13.27
N THR A 125 -16.27 6.16 -13.67
CA THR A 125 -17.34 5.34 -13.08
C THR A 125 -17.01 3.85 -13.05
N LEU A 126 -16.38 3.32 -14.10
CA LEU A 126 -16.02 1.90 -14.21
C LEU A 126 -14.92 1.52 -13.20
N ASN A 127 -13.89 2.34 -13.08
CA ASN A 127 -12.79 2.10 -12.13
C ASN A 127 -13.29 2.19 -10.68
N LEU A 128 -14.12 3.18 -10.34
CA LEU A 128 -14.75 3.28 -9.04
C LEU A 128 -15.66 2.10 -8.75
N PHE A 129 -16.47 1.68 -9.72
CA PHE A 129 -17.36 0.52 -9.58
C PHE A 129 -16.59 -0.77 -9.33
N THR A 130 -15.58 -1.08 -10.15
CA THR A 130 -14.75 -2.29 -9.96
C THR A 130 -13.94 -2.23 -8.67
N SER A 131 -13.48 -1.05 -8.25
CA SER A 131 -12.83 -0.84 -6.96
C SER A 131 -13.79 -1.08 -5.78
N ARG A 132 -15.03 -0.62 -5.87
CA ARG A 132 -16.10 -0.92 -4.89
C ARG A 132 -16.37 -2.41 -4.78
N LEU A 133 -16.54 -3.11 -5.92
CA LEU A 133 -16.73 -4.57 -5.92
C LEU A 133 -15.54 -5.29 -5.26
N ALA A 134 -14.32 -4.88 -5.58
CA ALA A 134 -13.12 -5.44 -4.97
C ALA A 134 -13.05 -5.20 -3.44
N SER A 135 -13.58 -4.08 -2.95
CA SER A 135 -13.68 -3.78 -1.51
C SER A 135 -14.80 -4.60 -0.85
N ILE A 136 -15.96 -4.77 -1.52
CA ILE A 136 -17.08 -5.58 -1.02
C ILE A 136 -16.66 -7.05 -0.81
N VAL A 137 -15.88 -7.63 -1.69
CA VAL A 137 -15.37 -9.02 -1.55
C VAL A 137 -14.51 -9.18 -0.28
N ARG A 138 -13.93 -8.08 0.21
CA ARG A 138 -13.16 -8.06 1.46
C ARG A 138 -14.00 -7.85 2.73
N LEU A 139 -15.27 -7.84 2.62
CA LEU A 139 -16.46 -7.69 3.50
C LEU A 139 -16.24 -7.33 5.00
N ARG A 140 -15.03 -7.38 5.57
CA ARG A 140 -14.76 -7.07 6.98
C ARG A 140 -13.33 -6.60 7.27
N GLY A 141 -12.47 -6.51 6.26
CA GLY A 141 -11.08 -6.06 6.45
C GLY A 141 -10.99 -4.53 6.47
N ALA A 142 -10.32 -3.96 7.46
CA ALA A 142 -9.98 -2.54 7.57
C ALA A 142 -11.16 -1.55 7.60
N ILE A 143 -12.38 -2.01 7.95
CA ILE A 143 -13.56 -1.12 7.98
C ILE A 143 -13.50 -0.19 9.19
N ARG A 144 -13.21 -0.72 10.38
CA ARG A 144 -13.29 0.02 11.64
C ARG A 144 -12.00 -0.02 12.43
N ALA A 145 -11.72 1.11 13.08
CA ALA A 145 -10.67 1.22 14.06
C ALA A 145 -10.87 0.22 15.21
N LYS A 146 -9.78 -0.38 15.65
CA LYS A 146 -9.72 -1.24 16.83
C LYS A 146 -8.74 -0.65 17.84
N PRO A 147 -8.98 -0.83 19.14
CA PRO A 147 -8.05 -0.39 20.17
C PRO A 147 -6.65 -0.95 19.91
N SER A 148 -5.66 -0.09 20.01
CA SER A 148 -4.27 -0.49 19.72
C SER A 148 -3.26 0.44 20.40
N ARG A 149 -2.08 -0.13 20.69
CA ARG A 149 -0.93 0.62 21.18
C ARG A 149 -0.29 1.39 20.03
N GLU A 150 0.06 2.64 20.29
CA GLU A 150 0.77 3.47 19.32
C GLU A 150 2.26 3.10 19.25
N PRO A 151 2.83 2.87 18.06
CA PRO A 151 4.27 2.70 17.93
C PRO A 151 5.00 4.04 18.06
N GLN A 152 6.20 4.04 18.63
CA GLN A 152 7.04 5.27 18.74
C GLN A 152 7.55 5.74 17.37
N LYS A 153 7.77 4.82 16.44
CA LYS A 153 8.20 5.08 15.07
C LYS A 153 7.30 4.33 14.11
N PRO A 154 6.98 4.90 12.93
CA PRO A 154 6.26 4.16 11.91
C PRO A 154 6.93 2.82 11.58
N LEU A 155 6.13 1.80 11.32
CA LEU A 155 6.62 0.51 10.80
C LEU A 155 7.08 0.69 9.35
N ILE A 156 7.74 -0.32 8.78
CA ILE A 156 8.13 -0.32 7.37
C ILE A 156 7.53 -1.57 6.72
N LEU A 157 6.76 -1.37 5.65
CA LEU A 157 6.12 -2.47 4.93
C LEU A 157 6.54 -2.44 3.46
N TYR A 158 7.20 -3.49 3.01
CA TYR A 158 7.43 -3.74 1.58
C TYR A 158 6.22 -4.46 0.98
N SER A 159 5.60 -3.85 -0.03
CA SER A 159 4.36 -4.36 -0.63
C SER A 159 4.17 -3.83 -2.05
N PHE A 160 3.07 -4.21 -2.70
CA PHE A 160 2.44 -3.56 -3.85
C PHE A 160 0.92 -3.76 -3.76
N GLU A 161 0.12 -2.87 -4.37
CA GLU A 161 -1.33 -2.81 -4.08
C GLU A 161 -2.06 -4.12 -4.34
N SER A 162 -1.85 -4.77 -5.48
CA SER A 162 -2.58 -5.99 -5.84
C SER A 162 -2.05 -7.27 -5.17
N SER A 163 -1.02 -7.19 -4.29
CA SER A 163 -0.47 -8.36 -3.61
C SER A 163 -1.51 -9.02 -2.69
N PRO A 164 -1.95 -10.27 -2.98
CA PRO A 164 -2.96 -10.94 -2.17
C PRO A 164 -2.44 -11.32 -0.77
N TYR A 165 -1.14 -11.48 -0.60
CA TYR A 165 -0.50 -11.80 0.68
C TYR A 165 -0.26 -10.55 1.53
N SER A 166 -0.01 -9.39 0.89
CA SER A 166 0.23 -8.13 1.62
C SER A 166 -1.06 -7.45 2.06
N ARG A 167 -2.15 -7.63 1.32
CA ARG A 167 -3.43 -6.97 1.61
C ARG A 167 -3.96 -7.25 3.03
N PRO A 168 -4.01 -8.49 3.55
CA PRO A 168 -4.43 -8.75 4.92
C PRO A 168 -3.56 -8.03 5.96
N VAL A 169 -2.27 -7.86 5.67
CA VAL A 169 -1.35 -7.12 6.54
C VAL A 169 -1.68 -5.62 6.53
N ARG A 170 -1.90 -5.01 5.35
CA ARG A 170 -2.31 -3.60 5.27
C ARG A 170 -3.66 -3.36 5.92
N GLU A 171 -4.63 -4.27 5.73
CA GLU A 171 -5.93 -4.22 6.42
C GLU A 171 -5.75 -4.23 7.93
N ARG A 172 -4.85 -5.06 8.45
CA ARG A 172 -4.61 -5.12 9.90
C ARG A 172 -3.90 -3.89 10.42
N LEU A 173 -2.92 -3.35 9.69
CA LEU A 173 -2.28 -2.07 10.01
C LEU A 173 -3.32 -0.93 10.04
N CYS A 174 -4.25 -0.94 9.09
CA CYS A 174 -5.34 0.03 9.02
C CYS A 174 -6.28 -0.09 10.23
N GLU A 175 -6.78 -1.29 10.55
CA GLU A 175 -7.64 -1.53 11.73
C GLU A 175 -7.00 -1.08 13.04
N LEU A 176 -5.69 -1.30 13.20
CA LEU A 176 -4.94 -0.93 14.39
C LEU A 176 -4.41 0.52 14.35
N GLN A 177 -4.74 1.29 13.32
CA GLN A 177 -4.26 2.66 13.11
C GLN A 177 -2.73 2.78 13.26
N LEU A 178 -1.97 1.80 12.75
CA LEU A 178 -0.51 1.80 12.85
C LEU A 178 0.10 2.52 11.64
N PRO A 179 0.84 3.62 11.85
CA PRO A 179 1.50 4.31 10.74
C PRO A 179 2.65 3.46 10.19
N TYR A 180 2.84 3.52 8.87
CA TYR A 180 3.91 2.77 8.24
C TYR A 180 4.44 3.41 6.96
N HIS A 181 5.75 3.31 6.75
CA HIS A 181 6.37 3.57 5.47
C HIS A 181 6.06 2.42 4.52
N LEU A 182 5.27 2.68 3.48
CA LEU A 182 5.02 1.75 2.41
C LEU A 182 6.13 1.86 1.37
N ILE A 183 6.97 0.83 1.28
CA ILE A 183 7.97 0.68 0.22
C ILE A 183 7.34 -0.07 -0.94
N ASN A 184 6.99 0.64 -1.99
CA ASN A 184 6.35 0.04 -3.15
C ASN A 184 7.35 -0.78 -3.96
N LEU A 185 7.05 -2.07 -4.15
CA LEU A 185 7.80 -3.04 -4.95
C LEU A 185 7.01 -3.50 -6.17
N GLY A 186 6.47 -2.55 -6.94
CA GLY A 186 5.81 -2.86 -8.22
C GLY A 186 6.70 -3.73 -9.11
N LYS A 187 6.08 -4.63 -9.85
CA LYS A 187 6.76 -5.56 -10.76
C LYS A 187 7.24 -4.83 -12.01
N GLN A 188 8.49 -5.02 -12.41
CA GLN A 188 9.12 -4.23 -13.46
C GLN A 188 9.52 -5.06 -14.69
N GLN A 189 9.38 -6.38 -14.60
CA GLN A 189 9.68 -7.33 -15.68
C GLN A 189 8.83 -8.59 -15.53
N PHE A 190 8.78 -9.41 -16.58
CA PHE A 190 8.03 -10.66 -16.57
C PHE A 190 8.53 -11.65 -15.49
N ALA A 191 9.84 -11.71 -15.26
CA ALA A 191 10.44 -12.54 -14.21
C ALA A 191 10.01 -12.16 -12.77
N ASP A 192 9.42 -10.99 -12.58
CA ASP A 192 8.84 -10.59 -11.28
C ASP A 192 7.43 -11.15 -11.06
N MET A 193 6.79 -11.71 -12.09
CA MET A 193 5.42 -12.23 -12.03
C MET A 193 5.36 -13.54 -11.23
N GLY A 194 4.20 -13.82 -10.67
CA GLY A 194 3.98 -14.97 -9.78
C GLY A 194 4.34 -14.68 -8.31
N PRO A 195 4.05 -15.62 -7.41
CA PRO A 195 4.48 -15.58 -6.01
C PRO A 195 6.00 -15.81 -5.89
N ALA A 196 6.59 -15.41 -4.76
CA ALA A 196 8.03 -15.54 -4.54
C ALA A 196 8.55 -16.99 -4.63
N SER A 197 7.70 -17.95 -4.30
CA SER A 197 7.99 -19.40 -4.38
C SER A 197 7.91 -19.98 -5.80
N PHE A 198 7.26 -19.26 -6.72
CA PHE A 198 7.05 -19.72 -8.09
C PHE A 198 6.93 -18.52 -9.05
N ARG A 199 8.06 -17.98 -9.45
CA ARG A 199 8.12 -16.89 -10.44
C ARG A 199 8.24 -17.45 -11.85
N PHE A 200 7.82 -16.65 -12.84
CA PHE A 200 7.90 -17.02 -14.26
C PHE A 200 9.29 -16.72 -14.84
N HIS A 201 10.32 -17.44 -14.36
CA HIS A 201 11.68 -17.39 -14.91
C HIS A 201 12.34 -18.77 -14.85
N LEU A 202 13.32 -18.96 -15.70
CA LEU A 202 14.21 -20.13 -15.69
C LEU A 202 15.53 -19.73 -15.01
N GLY A 203 16.07 -20.61 -14.16
CA GLY A 203 17.34 -20.37 -13.47
C GLY A 203 17.21 -19.42 -12.26
N GLU A 204 18.28 -18.71 -11.96
CA GLU A 204 18.34 -17.79 -10.84
C GLU A 204 17.54 -16.51 -11.12
N TYR A 205 16.89 -15.98 -10.09
CA TYR A 205 16.10 -14.75 -10.21
C TYR A 205 16.99 -13.50 -10.13
N HIS A 206 17.00 -12.73 -11.21
CA HIS A 206 17.69 -11.45 -11.29
C HIS A 206 16.69 -10.31 -11.49
N PRO A 207 16.44 -9.46 -10.49
CA PRO A 207 15.62 -8.27 -10.67
C PRO A 207 16.31 -7.24 -11.55
N VAL A 208 15.54 -6.30 -12.08
CA VAL A 208 16.09 -5.18 -12.87
C VAL A 208 17.14 -4.44 -12.03
N PRO A 209 18.36 -4.21 -12.56
CA PRO A 209 19.42 -3.52 -11.83
C PRO A 209 19.02 -2.11 -11.35
N ASN A 210 19.62 -1.67 -10.25
CA ASN A 210 19.39 -0.34 -9.65
C ASN A 210 17.93 -0.08 -9.22
N THR A 211 17.18 -1.15 -8.92
CA THR A 211 15.80 -1.06 -8.42
C THR A 211 15.72 -1.43 -6.95
N LYS A 212 14.60 -1.07 -6.31
CA LYS A 212 14.32 -1.48 -4.91
C LYS A 212 14.28 -3.00 -4.76
N ARG A 213 13.84 -3.74 -5.80
CA ARG A 213 13.88 -5.20 -5.81
C ARG A 213 15.31 -5.74 -5.82
N ALA A 214 16.21 -5.13 -6.62
CA ALA A 214 17.62 -5.52 -6.64
C ALA A 214 18.30 -5.23 -5.29
N LYS A 215 18.02 -4.08 -4.70
CA LYS A 215 18.50 -3.72 -3.36
C LYS A 215 18.00 -4.71 -2.30
N LEU A 216 16.71 -5.02 -2.29
CA LEU A 216 16.14 -5.98 -1.35
C LEU A 216 16.74 -7.38 -1.52
N LEU A 217 16.96 -7.83 -2.75
CA LEU A 217 17.64 -9.11 -3.00
C LEU A 217 19.06 -9.14 -2.43
N ALA A 218 19.83 -8.08 -2.67
CA ALA A 218 21.21 -7.96 -2.18
C ALA A 218 21.28 -7.93 -0.63
N GLU A 219 20.34 -7.23 0.02
CA GLU A 219 20.33 -7.06 1.48
C GLU A 219 19.73 -8.27 2.22
N LYS A 220 18.72 -8.93 1.65
CA LYS A 220 17.93 -9.97 2.33
C LYS A 220 18.02 -11.35 1.68
N GLY A 221 18.77 -11.50 0.55
CA GLY A 221 18.89 -12.75 -0.18
C GLY A 221 17.61 -13.19 -0.92
N ARG A 222 16.53 -12.44 -0.81
CA ARG A 222 15.24 -12.75 -1.49
C ARG A 222 14.38 -11.52 -1.67
N VAL A 223 13.50 -11.56 -2.68
CA VAL A 223 12.46 -10.54 -2.89
C VAL A 223 11.10 -11.19 -2.65
N GLN A 224 10.54 -10.95 -1.49
CA GLN A 224 9.24 -11.49 -1.08
C GLN A 224 8.41 -10.38 -0.43
N VAL A 225 7.10 -10.38 -0.65
CA VAL A 225 6.15 -9.49 0.00
C VAL A 225 4.92 -10.29 0.51
N PRO A 226 4.35 -9.88 1.65
CA PRO A 226 4.76 -8.78 2.49
C PRO A 226 6.11 -9.02 3.20
N PHE A 227 6.84 -7.94 3.44
CA PHE A 227 7.98 -7.94 4.35
C PHE A 227 7.83 -6.75 5.28
N LEU A 228 7.72 -7.02 6.58
CA LEU A 228 7.52 -6.02 7.63
C LEU A 228 8.82 -5.86 8.43
N ILE A 229 9.19 -4.60 8.67
CA ILE A 229 10.23 -4.24 9.65
C ILE A 229 9.57 -3.38 10.72
N ASP A 230 9.75 -3.76 11.97
CA ASP A 230 9.37 -2.97 13.12
C ASP A 230 10.61 -2.39 13.81
N PRO A 231 10.91 -1.09 13.60
CA PRO A 231 12.07 -0.46 14.23
C PRO A 231 11.93 -0.29 15.75
N ASN A 232 10.71 -0.41 16.29
CA ASN A 232 10.45 -0.26 17.73
C ASN A 232 10.86 -1.51 18.51
N GLN A 233 10.85 -2.66 17.85
CA GLN A 233 11.17 -3.96 18.44
C GLN A 233 12.40 -4.62 17.79
N SER A 234 13.00 -3.99 16.77
CA SER A 234 14.10 -4.54 15.97
C SER A 234 13.74 -5.90 15.36
N ILE A 235 12.52 -6.03 14.84
CA ILE A 235 11.96 -7.27 14.26
C ILE A 235 11.78 -7.12 12.77
N GLU A 236 12.08 -8.21 12.03
CA GLU A 236 11.83 -8.37 10.60
C GLU A 236 11.03 -9.65 10.34
N LEU A 237 9.93 -9.56 9.58
CA LEU A 237 9.02 -10.67 9.30
C LEU A 237 8.62 -10.72 7.83
N LEU A 238 8.57 -11.91 7.25
CA LEU A 238 8.30 -12.13 5.83
C LEU A 238 6.93 -12.76 5.53
N GLU A 239 6.44 -13.63 6.38
CA GLU A 239 5.19 -14.36 6.10
C GLU A 239 3.98 -13.57 6.61
N SER A 240 2.96 -13.42 5.76
CA SER A 240 1.76 -12.66 6.12
C SER A 240 1.08 -13.17 7.39
N LYS A 241 1.11 -14.48 7.62
CA LYS A 241 0.56 -15.07 8.85
C LYS A 241 1.35 -14.62 10.08
N ASP A 242 2.66 -14.73 10.03
CA ASP A 242 3.54 -14.38 11.14
C ASP A 242 3.48 -12.88 11.46
N ILE A 243 3.39 -12.06 10.42
CA ILE A 243 3.17 -10.61 10.55
C ILE A 243 1.85 -10.32 11.26
N LEU A 244 0.74 -10.97 10.84
CA LEU A 244 -0.57 -10.77 11.47
C LEU A 244 -0.57 -11.21 12.94
N ASP A 245 0.02 -12.36 13.26
CA ASP A 245 0.14 -12.87 14.62
C ASP A 245 0.98 -11.90 15.47
N TYR A 246 2.09 -11.38 14.93
CA TYR A 246 2.94 -10.37 15.57
C TYR A 246 2.18 -9.06 15.84
N LEU A 247 1.51 -8.48 14.84
CA LEU A 247 0.75 -7.24 15.00
C LEU A 247 -0.35 -7.39 16.05
N ASN A 248 -1.01 -8.54 16.09
CA ASN A 248 -2.01 -8.84 17.12
C ASN A 248 -1.41 -8.91 18.51
N LYS A 249 -0.26 -9.57 18.66
CA LYS A 249 0.39 -9.77 19.96
C LYS A 249 0.96 -8.47 20.54
N ILE A 250 1.57 -7.64 19.71
CA ILE A 250 2.30 -6.45 20.15
C ILE A 250 1.43 -5.22 20.23
N TYR A 251 0.57 -5.01 19.24
CA TYR A 251 -0.15 -3.74 19.08
C TYR A 251 -1.65 -3.80 19.37
N ALA A 252 -2.32 -4.94 19.28
CA ALA A 252 -3.75 -5.00 19.66
C ALA A 252 -3.91 -4.93 21.19
N MET A 253 -5.01 -4.28 21.62
CA MET A 253 -5.45 -4.20 23.02
C MET A 253 -6.75 -4.95 23.23
#